data_1140b7399d99d0874998a8bdc2e4de34
#
_entry.id   1140b7399d99d0874998a8bdc2e4de34
#
_cell.length_a   1.000
_cell.length_b   1.000
_cell.length_c   1.000
_cell.angle_alpha   90.00
_cell.angle_beta   90.00
_cell.angle_gamma   90.00
#
_symmetry.space_group_name_H-M   'P 1'
#
loop_
_entity.id
_entity.type
_entity.pdbx_description
1 polymer ?
#
loop_
_entity_poly.entity_id
_entity_poly.type
_entity_poly.pdbx_seq_one_letter_code
_entity_poly.pdbx_strand_id
1 'polypeptide(L)'
;MDFQALNKIFATDFNIDGIACPHRSWTADTRYNYLEIPRRKAGLMLLTDYPVEFLFPDGKTGQKHAGDLILLPKEAHYMIRFLVPEGKVTHPAVINFRLTDTDGNEIQIDPRVVSLCKDDGRLSPLFQEAIHLFQSASPAKLKGKVYEILDEIFPITDEDECCIDYINRHYTKRFSIPHLADKCAMCETAYRKRFKEITGLSPVQYINALKIEKACQMLVSDDMRLQDISDFLGFYSLPYFYKIFKEQKGITPNQYYRLTTKKTQNE
;
A
#
# COMPACT_ATOMS: atom_id res chain seq x y z
N MET A 1 -16.65 3.11 5.86
CA MET A 1 -15.54 2.18 5.68
C MET A 1 -14.76 2.17 6.96
N ASP A 2 -14.41 1.01 7.45
CA ASP A 2 -13.57 0.83 8.62
C ASP A 2 -12.11 1.12 8.22
N PHE A 3 -11.30 1.66 9.13
CA PHE A 3 -9.87 1.90 8.93
C PHE A 3 -9.13 0.62 8.50
N GLN A 4 -9.55 -0.54 9.00
CA GLN A 4 -9.06 -1.85 8.58
C GLN A 4 -9.27 -2.15 7.08
N ALA A 5 -10.37 -1.68 6.49
CA ALA A 5 -10.60 -1.88 5.06
C ALA A 5 -9.69 -0.99 4.20
N LEU A 6 -9.34 0.20 4.69
CA LEU A 6 -8.33 1.06 4.05
C LEU A 6 -6.94 0.46 4.17
N ASN A 7 -6.55 -0.02 5.36
CA ASN A 7 -5.28 -0.73 5.56
C ASN A 7 -5.11 -1.88 4.56
N LYS A 8 -6.16 -2.66 4.29
CA LYS A 8 -6.09 -3.73 3.29
C LYS A 8 -5.78 -3.23 1.88
N ILE A 9 -6.35 -2.10 1.48
CA ILE A 9 -6.07 -1.49 0.16
C ILE A 9 -4.61 -1.05 0.09
N PHE A 10 -4.13 -0.33 1.12
CA PHE A 10 -2.76 0.18 1.16
C PHE A 10 -1.70 -0.87 1.53
N ALA A 11 -2.14 -2.05 1.97
CA ALA A 11 -1.28 -3.22 2.19
C ALA A 11 -1.00 -4.04 0.91
N THR A 12 -1.71 -3.80 -0.19
CA THR A 12 -1.48 -4.45 -1.49
C THR A 12 -0.55 -3.62 -2.37
N ASP A 13 -0.05 -4.20 -3.45
CA ASP A 13 0.70 -3.44 -4.45
C ASP A 13 -0.24 -2.47 -5.17
N PHE A 14 0.10 -1.20 -5.16
CA PHE A 14 -0.65 -0.14 -5.82
C PHE A 14 0.27 0.91 -6.45
N ASN A 15 -0.26 1.66 -7.39
CA ASN A 15 0.40 2.81 -7.99
C ASN A 15 -0.35 4.10 -7.70
N ILE A 16 0.42 5.17 -7.54
CA ILE A 16 -0.09 6.53 -7.38
C ILE A 16 0.33 7.34 -8.60
N ASP A 17 -0.60 8.05 -9.20
CA ASP A 17 -0.30 9.00 -10.26
C ASP A 17 -1.20 10.23 -10.22
N GLY A 18 -0.98 11.17 -11.17
CA GLY A 18 -1.77 12.39 -11.26
C GLY A 18 -1.75 13.22 -9.98
N ILE A 19 -0.64 13.19 -9.23
CA ILE A 19 -0.49 13.89 -7.97
C ILE A 19 -0.59 15.41 -8.20
N ALA A 20 -1.39 16.07 -7.36
CA ALA A 20 -1.50 17.53 -7.33
C ALA A 20 -1.63 18.02 -5.89
N CYS A 21 -0.79 18.99 -5.53
CA CYS A 21 -0.79 19.63 -4.21
C CYS A 21 -1.22 21.09 -4.37
N PRO A 22 -2.54 21.37 -4.43
CA PRO A 22 -3.01 22.74 -4.56
C PRO A 22 -2.63 23.52 -3.30
N HIS A 23 -1.76 24.49 -3.48
CA HIS A 23 -1.38 25.44 -2.43
C HIS A 23 -2.11 26.75 -2.67
N ARG A 24 -3.20 26.98 -1.93
CA ARG A 24 -4.06 28.17 -2.03
C ARG A 24 -4.39 28.67 -0.65
N SER A 25 -4.69 29.97 -0.57
CA SER A 25 -5.27 30.57 0.62
C SER A 25 -6.79 30.39 0.60
N TRP A 26 -7.35 29.91 1.70
CA TRP A 26 -8.79 29.78 1.89
C TRP A 26 -9.27 30.77 2.96
N THR A 27 -10.40 31.38 2.67
CA THR A 27 -11.07 32.34 3.54
C THR A 27 -12.41 31.83 4.02
N ALA A 28 -13.13 32.60 4.84
CA ALA A 28 -14.49 32.28 5.31
C ALA A 28 -15.49 31.99 4.15
N ASP A 29 -15.27 32.62 2.99
CA ASP A 29 -16.15 32.50 1.82
C ASP A 29 -15.79 31.30 0.93
N THR A 30 -14.68 30.64 1.20
CA THR A 30 -14.24 29.51 0.40
C THR A 30 -15.13 28.30 0.64
N ARG A 31 -15.75 27.82 -0.43
CA ARG A 31 -16.61 26.63 -0.44
C ARG A 31 -16.29 25.75 -1.63
N TYR A 32 -16.32 24.45 -1.44
CA TYR A 32 -16.30 23.48 -2.52
C TYR A 32 -17.57 22.64 -2.45
N ASN A 33 -18.35 22.65 -3.52
CA ASN A 33 -19.61 21.92 -3.60
C ASN A 33 -19.48 20.73 -4.56
N TYR A 34 -19.52 19.54 -3.99
CA TYR A 34 -19.51 18.24 -4.68
C TYR A 34 -20.84 17.47 -4.46
N LEU A 35 -21.94 18.14 -4.06
CA LEU A 35 -23.21 17.46 -3.80
C LEU A 35 -23.85 16.93 -5.08
N GLU A 36 -23.79 17.70 -6.17
CA GLU A 36 -24.34 17.29 -7.47
C GLU A 36 -23.29 16.61 -8.37
N ILE A 37 -22.10 17.18 -8.45
CA ILE A 37 -20.99 16.64 -9.24
C ILE A 37 -19.94 16.12 -8.26
N PRO A 38 -19.77 14.78 -8.19
CA PRO A 38 -18.88 14.18 -7.20
C PRO A 38 -17.42 14.56 -7.43
N ARG A 39 -16.62 14.37 -6.41
CA ARG A 39 -15.18 14.58 -6.43
C ARG A 39 -14.52 13.67 -7.47
N ARG A 40 -13.67 14.25 -8.32
CA ARG A 40 -13.05 13.52 -9.45
C ARG A 40 -11.78 12.73 -9.09
N LYS A 41 -11.11 13.05 -7.98
CA LYS A 41 -9.86 12.42 -7.54
C LYS A 41 -9.92 12.11 -6.05
N ALA A 42 -9.27 11.05 -5.64
CA ALA A 42 -8.99 10.85 -4.22
C ALA A 42 -8.00 11.90 -3.71
N GLY A 43 -7.97 12.13 -2.41
CA GLY A 43 -7.02 13.04 -1.80
C GLY A 43 -6.98 12.94 -0.29
N LEU A 44 -5.89 13.42 0.25
CA LEU A 44 -5.68 13.63 1.69
C LEU A 44 -5.70 15.12 1.97
N MET A 45 -6.34 15.52 3.06
CA MET A 45 -6.35 16.90 3.54
C MET A 45 -5.98 16.92 5.02
N LEU A 46 -4.86 17.56 5.33
CA LEU A 46 -4.45 17.84 6.69
C LEU A 46 -4.83 19.29 7.04
N LEU A 47 -5.65 19.44 8.07
CA LEU A 47 -6.07 20.74 8.55
C LEU A 47 -4.99 21.36 9.46
N THR A 48 -4.56 22.58 9.15
CA THR A 48 -3.48 23.25 9.88
C THR A 48 -3.98 24.13 11.03
N ASP A 49 -4.94 25.02 10.76
CA ASP A 49 -5.25 26.10 11.69
C ASP A 49 -6.72 26.15 12.11
N TYR A 50 -7.63 26.18 11.13
CA TYR A 50 -9.05 26.41 11.37
C TYR A 50 -9.89 25.20 11.02
N PRO A 51 -11.04 25.02 11.70
CA PRO A 51 -11.95 23.94 11.43
C PRO A 51 -12.65 24.11 10.08
N VAL A 52 -13.17 22.97 9.58
CA VAL A 52 -14.03 22.91 8.41
C VAL A 52 -15.36 22.23 8.77
N GLU A 53 -16.39 22.59 8.06
CA GLU A 53 -17.69 21.97 8.15
C GLU A 53 -18.01 21.26 6.82
N PHE A 54 -18.38 20.00 6.94
CA PHE A 54 -18.92 19.20 5.83
C PHE A 54 -20.44 19.16 5.92
N LEU A 55 -21.10 19.32 4.77
CA LEU A 55 -22.53 19.02 4.58
C LEU A 55 -22.63 17.85 3.62
N PHE A 56 -23.38 16.82 4.00
CA PHE A 56 -23.59 15.60 3.23
C PHE A 56 -24.97 15.60 2.54
N PRO A 57 -25.19 14.74 1.52
CA PRO A 57 -26.46 14.67 0.78
C PRO A 57 -27.69 14.35 1.64
N ASP A 58 -27.49 13.65 2.75
CA ASP A 58 -28.56 13.33 3.73
C ASP A 58 -28.91 14.49 4.67
N GLY A 59 -28.32 15.68 4.44
CA GLY A 59 -28.51 16.88 5.25
C GLY A 59 -27.70 16.91 6.55
N LYS A 60 -26.97 15.84 6.87
CA LYS A 60 -26.11 15.85 8.05
C LYS A 60 -24.90 16.74 7.85
N THR A 61 -24.45 17.32 8.94
CA THR A 61 -23.22 18.09 9.00
C THR A 61 -22.19 17.41 9.88
N GLY A 62 -20.90 17.70 9.62
CA GLY A 62 -19.82 17.23 10.46
C GLY A 62 -18.67 18.23 10.46
N GLN A 63 -18.15 18.55 11.63
CA GLN A 63 -16.99 19.42 11.76
C GLN A 63 -15.71 18.61 11.91
N LYS A 64 -14.62 19.14 11.35
CA LYS A 64 -13.25 18.66 11.51
C LYS A 64 -12.37 19.81 11.95
N HIS A 65 -11.35 19.53 12.74
CA HIS A 65 -10.57 20.52 13.47
C HIS A 65 -9.09 20.50 13.02
N ALA A 66 -8.36 21.51 13.44
CA ALA A 66 -6.91 21.57 13.23
C ALA A 66 -6.21 20.29 13.72
N GLY A 67 -5.29 19.77 12.93
CA GLY A 67 -4.61 18.51 13.12
C GLY A 67 -5.35 17.30 12.56
N ASP A 68 -6.63 17.40 12.19
CA ASP A 68 -7.33 16.25 11.60
C ASP A 68 -6.81 15.98 10.19
N LEU A 69 -6.45 14.73 9.93
CA LEU A 69 -6.18 14.19 8.60
C LEU A 69 -7.44 13.54 8.05
N ILE A 70 -7.86 13.98 6.88
CA ILE A 70 -9.12 13.60 6.26
C ILE A 70 -8.83 12.94 4.91
N LEU A 71 -9.39 11.75 4.70
CA LEU A 71 -9.47 11.13 3.39
C LEU A 71 -10.70 11.69 2.66
N LEU A 72 -10.46 12.23 1.47
CA LEU A 72 -11.45 12.74 0.55
C LEU A 72 -11.51 11.78 -0.66
N PRO A 73 -12.37 10.77 -0.65
CA PRO A 73 -12.41 9.78 -1.71
C PRO A 73 -12.85 10.36 -3.07
N LYS A 74 -12.48 9.70 -4.14
CA LYS A 74 -13.10 9.91 -5.45
C LYS A 74 -14.59 9.55 -5.35
N GLU A 75 -15.42 10.24 -6.12
CA GLU A 75 -16.88 10.07 -6.15
C GLU A 75 -17.61 10.39 -4.84
N ALA A 76 -16.91 10.97 -3.86
CA ALA A 76 -17.53 11.47 -2.65
C ALA A 76 -18.44 12.68 -2.95
N HIS A 77 -19.63 12.67 -2.34
CA HIS A 77 -20.61 13.77 -2.40
C HIS A 77 -20.62 14.52 -1.07
N TYR A 78 -20.23 15.77 -1.11
CA TYR A 78 -20.25 16.68 0.05
C TYR A 78 -20.09 18.14 -0.38
N MET A 79 -20.47 19.05 0.50
CA MET A 79 -20.00 20.44 0.46
C MET A 79 -19.07 20.67 1.64
N ILE A 80 -17.97 21.37 1.43
CA ILE A 80 -17.04 21.78 2.50
C ILE A 80 -17.01 23.30 2.60
N ARG A 81 -17.09 23.81 3.82
CA ARG A 81 -16.93 25.22 4.17
C ARG A 81 -15.81 25.37 5.18
N PHE A 82 -14.93 26.34 4.95
CA PHE A 82 -13.85 26.67 5.86
C PHE A 82 -14.35 27.68 6.90
N LEU A 83 -14.19 27.35 8.18
CA LEU A 83 -14.66 28.19 9.30
C LEU A 83 -13.52 29.13 9.74
N VAL A 84 -13.08 29.97 8.81
CA VAL A 84 -11.99 30.93 9.02
C VAL A 84 -12.59 32.25 9.49
N PRO A 85 -12.03 32.92 10.53
CA PRO A 85 -12.48 34.25 10.94
C PRO A 85 -12.32 35.29 9.82
N GLU A 86 -13.16 36.31 9.85
CA GLU A 86 -13.10 37.40 8.87
C GLU A 86 -11.70 38.04 8.84
N GLY A 87 -11.20 38.30 7.64
CA GLY A 87 -9.87 38.87 7.42
C GLY A 87 -8.70 37.91 7.67
N LYS A 88 -8.97 36.65 8.02
CA LYS A 88 -7.95 35.59 8.15
C LYS A 88 -7.97 34.65 6.96
N VAL A 89 -6.86 33.94 6.80
CA VAL A 89 -6.69 32.88 5.78
C VAL A 89 -6.18 31.62 6.43
N THR A 90 -6.44 30.47 5.79
CA THR A 90 -5.88 29.17 6.18
C THR A 90 -5.25 28.49 4.96
N HIS A 91 -4.33 27.58 5.22
CA HIS A 91 -3.58 26.85 4.20
C HIS A 91 -3.55 25.35 4.52
N PRO A 92 -4.70 24.65 4.54
CA PRO A 92 -4.69 23.21 4.75
C PRO A 92 -3.84 22.52 3.69
N ALA A 93 -3.08 21.55 4.10
CA ALA A 93 -2.23 20.79 3.19
C ALA A 93 -3.07 19.73 2.46
N VAL A 94 -3.16 19.84 1.15
CA VAL A 94 -3.99 18.95 0.32
C VAL A 94 -3.12 18.25 -0.71
N ILE A 95 -3.25 16.92 -0.77
CA ILE A 95 -2.61 16.09 -1.78
C ILE A 95 -3.70 15.31 -2.49
N ASN A 96 -3.90 15.59 -3.78
CA ASN A 96 -4.82 14.83 -4.64
C ASN A 96 -4.03 13.83 -5.47
N PHE A 97 -4.57 12.64 -5.69
CA PHE A 97 -3.93 11.60 -6.48
C PHE A 97 -4.96 10.66 -7.11
N ARG A 98 -4.49 9.84 -8.04
CA ARG A 98 -5.20 8.68 -8.56
C ARG A 98 -4.51 7.43 -8.05
N LEU A 99 -5.29 6.45 -7.61
CA LEU A 99 -4.85 5.17 -7.07
C LEU A 99 -5.23 4.05 -8.06
N THR A 100 -4.24 3.26 -8.47
CA THR A 100 -4.47 2.14 -9.39
C THR A 100 -3.78 0.87 -8.88
N ASP A 101 -4.28 -0.30 -9.27
CA ASP A 101 -3.60 -1.57 -9.06
C ASP A 101 -2.40 -1.74 -10.02
N THR A 102 -1.72 -2.86 -9.94
CA THR A 102 -0.57 -3.19 -10.80
C THR A 102 -0.93 -3.33 -12.27
N ASP A 103 -2.18 -3.63 -12.58
CA ASP A 103 -2.70 -3.77 -13.95
C ASP A 103 -3.18 -2.42 -14.53
N GLY A 104 -3.15 -1.35 -13.71
CA GLY A 104 -3.55 0.00 -14.09
C GLY A 104 -5.05 0.28 -13.91
N ASN A 105 -5.81 -0.65 -13.32
CA ASN A 105 -7.21 -0.42 -13.00
C ASN A 105 -7.33 0.48 -11.76
N GLU A 106 -8.30 1.37 -11.76
CA GLU A 106 -8.50 2.28 -10.63
C GLU A 106 -9.06 1.54 -9.42
N ILE A 107 -8.38 1.67 -8.28
CA ILE A 107 -8.81 1.11 -7.00
C ILE A 107 -9.95 1.96 -6.45
N GLN A 108 -11.09 1.32 -6.22
CA GLN A 108 -12.28 1.98 -5.68
C GLN A 108 -12.21 2.04 -4.15
N ILE A 109 -12.33 3.24 -3.61
CA ILE A 109 -12.46 3.50 -2.17
C ILE A 109 -13.93 3.89 -1.92
N ASP A 110 -14.49 3.42 -0.79
CA ASP A 110 -15.82 3.84 -0.34
C ASP A 110 -15.91 5.39 -0.39
N PRO A 111 -16.90 5.98 -1.07
CA PRO A 111 -16.95 7.42 -1.32
C PRO A 111 -17.30 8.27 -0.08
N ARG A 112 -17.32 7.69 1.12
CA ARG A 112 -17.56 8.44 2.35
C ARG A 112 -16.29 9.17 2.80
N VAL A 113 -16.43 10.44 3.14
CA VAL A 113 -15.36 11.23 3.76
C VAL A 113 -15.03 10.66 5.14
N VAL A 114 -13.76 10.35 5.39
CA VAL A 114 -13.31 9.70 6.62
C VAL A 114 -12.20 10.52 7.29
N SER A 115 -12.31 10.72 8.61
CA SER A 115 -11.15 11.13 9.41
C SER A 115 -10.27 9.93 9.66
N LEU A 116 -9.01 10.02 9.29
CA LEU A 116 -8.04 8.95 9.43
C LEU A 116 -7.40 8.96 10.81
N CYS A 117 -6.77 10.06 11.15
CA CYS A 117 -6.07 10.25 12.42
C CYS A 117 -5.97 11.74 12.74
N LYS A 118 -5.40 12.04 13.89
CA LYS A 118 -4.96 13.37 14.26
C LYS A 118 -3.44 13.44 14.16
N ASP A 119 -2.93 14.49 13.51
CA ASP A 119 -1.49 14.72 13.41
C ASP A 119 -0.89 14.95 14.79
N ASP A 120 0.10 14.17 15.15
CA ASP A 120 0.91 14.31 16.36
C ASP A 120 2.22 15.07 16.10
N GLY A 121 2.33 15.73 14.93
CA GLY A 121 3.50 16.46 14.48
C GLY A 121 4.39 15.69 13.48
N ARG A 122 4.08 14.44 13.16
CA ARG A 122 4.85 13.63 12.19
C ARG A 122 4.40 13.87 10.75
N LEU A 123 3.12 14.08 10.50
CA LEU A 123 2.57 14.22 9.15
C LEU A 123 2.78 15.63 8.59
N SER A 124 2.66 16.68 9.38
CA SER A 124 2.81 18.06 8.93
C SER A 124 4.09 18.33 8.15
N PRO A 125 5.30 17.91 8.59
CA PRO A 125 6.53 18.10 7.83
C PRO A 125 6.52 17.33 6.48
N LEU A 126 5.98 16.12 6.45
CA LEU A 126 5.89 15.31 5.24
C LEU A 126 4.98 15.96 4.18
N PHE A 127 3.84 16.48 4.62
CA PHE A 127 2.91 17.22 3.74
C PHE A 127 3.54 18.50 3.19
N GLN A 128 4.26 19.27 4.03
CA GLN A 128 4.95 20.47 3.58
C GLN A 128 6.04 20.15 2.54
N GLU A 129 6.80 19.10 2.77
CA GLU A 129 7.81 18.64 1.80
C GLU A 129 7.16 18.19 0.49
N ALA A 130 6.04 17.46 0.53
CA ALA A 130 5.31 17.06 -0.68
C ALA A 130 4.82 18.30 -1.48
N ILE A 131 4.30 19.32 -0.81
CA ILE A 131 3.90 20.59 -1.45
C ILE A 131 5.11 21.28 -2.09
N HIS A 132 6.24 21.35 -1.40
CA HIS A 132 7.47 21.93 -1.93
C HIS A 132 7.98 21.16 -3.15
N LEU A 133 7.99 19.83 -3.10
CA LEU A 133 8.40 18.98 -4.23
C LEU A 133 7.46 19.13 -5.44
N PHE A 134 6.17 19.34 -5.21
CA PHE A 134 5.22 19.66 -6.28
C PHE A 134 5.53 21.00 -6.95
N GLN A 135 5.79 22.03 -6.14
CA GLN A 135 6.15 23.38 -6.62
C GLN A 135 7.48 23.40 -7.37
N SER A 136 8.45 22.61 -6.93
CA SER A 136 9.78 22.48 -7.56
C SER A 136 9.81 21.54 -8.77
N ALA A 137 8.65 21.06 -9.24
CA ALA A 137 8.51 20.15 -10.39
C ALA A 137 9.38 18.88 -10.29
N SER A 138 9.42 18.26 -9.12
CA SER A 138 10.19 17.03 -8.85
C SER A 138 9.29 15.80 -8.74
N PRO A 139 8.70 15.29 -9.85
CA PRO A 139 7.61 14.31 -9.81
C PRO A 139 8.00 12.97 -9.19
N ALA A 140 9.22 12.48 -9.43
CA ALA A 140 9.69 11.22 -8.85
C ALA A 140 9.85 11.30 -7.33
N LYS A 141 10.46 12.39 -6.83
CA LYS A 141 10.60 12.63 -5.39
C LYS A 141 9.24 12.85 -4.72
N LEU A 142 8.35 13.61 -5.38
CA LEU A 142 6.99 13.83 -4.91
C LEU A 142 6.23 12.50 -4.78
N LYS A 143 6.32 11.64 -5.78
CA LYS A 143 5.68 10.30 -5.73
C LYS A 143 6.20 9.49 -4.55
N GLY A 144 7.53 9.43 -4.35
CA GLY A 144 8.14 8.78 -3.19
C GLY A 144 7.66 9.34 -1.87
N LYS A 145 7.53 10.69 -1.76
CA LYS A 145 7.04 11.34 -0.54
C LYS A 145 5.57 11.02 -0.25
N VAL A 146 4.72 10.88 -1.28
CA VAL A 146 3.32 10.48 -1.08
C VAL A 146 3.22 9.03 -0.60
N TYR A 147 4.08 8.12 -1.08
CA TYR A 147 4.17 6.76 -0.53
C TYR A 147 4.60 6.78 0.94
N GLU A 148 5.61 7.57 1.32
CA GLU A 148 6.05 7.72 2.71
C GLU A 148 4.92 8.24 3.62
N ILE A 149 4.14 9.21 3.15
CA ILE A 149 2.96 9.70 3.86
C ILE A 149 1.92 8.58 4.06
N LEU A 150 1.67 7.78 3.03
CA LEU A 150 0.72 6.67 3.13
C LEU A 150 1.22 5.57 4.08
N ASP A 151 2.50 5.25 4.06
CA ASP A 151 3.11 4.29 5.00
C ASP A 151 3.02 4.78 6.45
N GLU A 152 3.15 6.09 6.69
CA GLU A 152 2.98 6.68 8.02
C GLU A 152 1.52 6.63 8.49
N ILE A 153 0.55 6.82 7.58
CA ILE A 153 -0.89 6.80 7.90
C ILE A 153 -1.41 5.36 8.05
N PHE A 154 -0.95 4.47 7.19
CA PHE A 154 -1.38 3.08 7.08
C PHE A 154 -0.18 2.14 7.32
N PRO A 155 0.42 2.18 8.52
CA PRO A 155 1.54 1.30 8.81
C PRO A 155 1.05 -0.15 8.71
N ILE A 156 1.76 -0.94 7.93
CA ILE A 156 1.49 -2.37 7.87
C ILE A 156 1.99 -2.96 9.17
N THR A 157 1.04 -3.25 10.05
CA THR A 157 1.35 -3.99 11.28
C THR A 157 1.26 -5.48 11.01
N ASP A 158 2.08 -6.25 11.70
CA ASP A 158 2.04 -7.72 11.64
C ASP A 158 0.63 -8.29 11.95
N GLU A 159 -0.24 -7.52 12.61
CA GLU A 159 -1.60 -7.93 13.00
C GLU A 159 -2.63 -7.76 11.87
N ASP A 160 -2.44 -6.80 10.96
CA ASP A 160 -3.36 -6.49 9.87
C ASP A 160 -3.06 -7.29 8.60
N GLU A 161 -1.91 -7.96 8.55
CA GLU A 161 -1.44 -8.66 7.36
C GLU A 161 -2.14 -10.02 7.20
N CYS A 162 -2.85 -10.22 6.09
CA CYS A 162 -3.31 -11.55 5.71
C CYS A 162 -2.14 -12.52 5.66
N CYS A 163 -2.29 -13.74 6.17
CA CYS A 163 -1.21 -14.73 6.22
C CYS A 163 -0.53 -15.00 4.86
N ILE A 164 -1.26 -14.83 3.75
CA ILE A 164 -0.70 -14.96 2.40
C ILE A 164 0.21 -13.78 2.08
N ASP A 165 -0.23 -12.56 2.39
CA ASP A 165 0.55 -11.33 2.16
C ASP A 165 1.80 -11.31 3.03
N TYR A 166 1.67 -11.76 4.28
CA TYR A 166 2.82 -11.95 5.17
C TYR A 166 3.86 -12.92 4.58
N ILE A 167 3.43 -14.05 4.02
CA ILE A 167 4.32 -15.00 3.35
C ILE A 167 4.98 -14.34 2.13
N ASN A 168 4.21 -13.64 1.31
CA ASN A 168 4.70 -13.00 0.10
C ASN A 168 5.75 -11.91 0.38
N ARG A 169 5.58 -11.14 1.44
CA ARG A 169 6.53 -10.08 1.83
C ARG A 169 7.78 -10.63 2.54
N HIS A 170 7.61 -11.70 3.27
CA HIS A 170 8.68 -12.28 4.11
C HIS A 170 9.21 -13.61 3.58
N TYR A 171 9.12 -13.85 2.27
CA TYR A 171 9.48 -15.13 1.65
C TYR A 171 10.92 -15.59 1.95
N THR A 172 11.82 -14.69 2.30
CA THR A 172 13.19 -15.02 2.73
C THR A 172 13.26 -15.64 4.12
N LYS A 173 12.23 -15.43 4.95
CA LYS A 173 12.21 -15.99 6.32
C LYS A 173 11.92 -17.50 6.29
N ARG A 174 12.33 -18.17 7.38
CA ARG A 174 11.89 -19.53 7.68
C ARG A 174 10.53 -19.45 8.36
N PHE A 175 9.52 -20.05 7.78
CA PHE A 175 8.18 -20.05 8.33
C PHE A 175 7.92 -21.27 9.22
N SER A 176 7.25 -21.02 10.34
CA SER A 176 6.65 -22.04 11.19
C SER A 176 5.14 -22.04 10.95
N ILE A 177 4.57 -23.19 10.60
CA ILE A 177 3.12 -23.29 10.36
C ILE A 177 2.31 -22.98 11.61
N PRO A 178 2.70 -23.43 12.82
CA PRO A 178 2.05 -22.98 14.05
C PRO A 178 2.01 -21.45 14.17
N HIS A 179 3.12 -20.77 13.94
CA HIS A 179 3.16 -19.29 14.02
C HIS A 179 2.24 -18.62 12.97
N LEU A 180 2.17 -19.14 11.76
CA LEU A 180 1.25 -18.62 10.75
C LEU A 180 -0.23 -18.88 11.12
N ALA A 181 -0.53 -20.00 11.75
CA ALA A 181 -1.86 -20.32 12.25
C ALA A 181 -2.27 -19.40 13.40
N ASP A 182 -1.36 -19.14 14.34
CA ASP A 182 -1.56 -18.21 15.46
C ASP A 182 -1.84 -16.78 14.97
N LYS A 183 -1.08 -16.28 13.98
CA LYS A 183 -1.35 -14.98 13.34
C LYS A 183 -2.76 -14.88 12.76
N CYS A 184 -3.31 -15.99 12.28
CA CYS A 184 -4.67 -16.04 11.73
C CYS A 184 -5.72 -16.37 12.79
N ALA A 185 -5.38 -16.41 14.08
CA ALA A 185 -6.25 -16.83 15.18
C ALA A 185 -6.93 -18.21 14.93
N MET A 186 -6.18 -19.15 14.35
CA MET A 186 -6.65 -20.48 13.96
C MET A 186 -5.76 -21.58 14.55
N CYS A 187 -6.35 -22.77 14.79
CA CYS A 187 -5.53 -23.96 14.98
C CYS A 187 -4.91 -24.40 13.64
N GLU A 188 -3.76 -25.10 13.69
CA GLU A 188 -3.01 -25.50 12.49
C GLU A 188 -3.87 -26.27 11.45
N THR A 189 -4.75 -27.15 11.92
CA THR A 189 -5.61 -27.96 11.02
C THR A 189 -6.59 -27.08 10.26
N ALA A 190 -7.24 -26.12 10.92
CA ALA A 190 -8.15 -25.17 10.30
C ALA A 190 -7.40 -24.24 9.34
N TYR A 191 -6.22 -23.75 9.74
CA TYR A 191 -5.36 -22.93 8.91
C TYR A 191 -4.95 -23.63 7.62
N ARG A 192 -4.42 -24.88 7.69
CA ARG A 192 -4.03 -25.65 6.52
C ARG A 192 -5.17 -25.90 5.55
N LYS A 193 -6.37 -26.22 6.08
CA LYS A 193 -7.58 -26.42 5.28
C LYS A 193 -7.98 -25.14 4.56
N ARG A 194 -8.14 -24.04 5.31
CA ARG A 194 -8.54 -22.75 4.75
C ARG A 194 -7.52 -22.18 3.77
N PHE A 195 -6.23 -22.30 4.07
CA PHE A 195 -5.17 -21.86 3.17
C PHE A 195 -5.22 -22.61 1.82
N LYS A 196 -5.45 -23.94 1.86
CA LYS A 196 -5.60 -24.76 0.65
C LYS A 196 -6.87 -24.41 -0.13
N GLU A 197 -7.97 -24.09 0.55
CA GLU A 197 -9.22 -23.64 -0.10
C GLU A 197 -9.01 -22.34 -0.86
N ILE A 198 -8.23 -21.40 -0.32
CA ILE A 198 -7.96 -20.10 -0.95
C ILE A 198 -6.92 -20.19 -2.06
N THR A 199 -5.81 -20.90 -1.83
CA THR A 199 -4.65 -20.88 -2.72
C THR A 199 -4.55 -22.11 -3.64
N GLY A 200 -5.33 -23.15 -3.37
CA GLY A 200 -5.22 -24.46 -4.03
C GLY A 200 -4.04 -25.30 -3.53
N LEU A 201 -3.13 -24.74 -2.72
CA LEU A 201 -1.89 -25.38 -2.25
C LEU A 201 -1.86 -25.46 -0.74
N SER A 202 -1.14 -26.44 -0.19
CA SER A 202 -0.81 -26.38 1.24
C SER A 202 0.15 -25.21 1.51
N PRO A 203 0.19 -24.66 2.75
CA PRO A 203 1.09 -23.55 3.10
C PRO A 203 2.56 -23.83 2.74
N VAL A 204 3.05 -25.04 3.00
CA VAL A 204 4.43 -25.44 2.68
C VAL A 204 4.67 -25.49 1.18
N GLN A 205 3.71 -26.01 0.40
CA GLN A 205 3.81 -26.04 -1.07
C GLN A 205 3.84 -24.62 -1.63
N TYR A 206 2.97 -23.74 -1.14
CA TYR A 206 2.91 -22.34 -1.55
C TYR A 206 4.23 -21.60 -1.27
N ILE A 207 4.74 -21.69 -0.03
CA ILE A 207 6.02 -21.09 0.36
C ILE A 207 7.17 -21.58 -0.51
N ASN A 208 7.22 -22.88 -0.74
CA ASN A 208 8.24 -23.47 -1.60
C ASN A 208 8.10 -22.99 -3.06
N ALA A 209 6.89 -22.92 -3.60
CA ALA A 209 6.64 -22.44 -4.96
C ALA A 209 7.12 -20.98 -5.12
N LEU A 210 6.75 -20.12 -4.19
CA LEU A 210 7.19 -18.72 -4.17
C LEU A 210 8.72 -18.60 -4.11
N LYS A 211 9.37 -19.31 -3.20
CA LYS A 211 10.84 -19.31 -3.07
C LYS A 211 11.54 -19.82 -4.33
N ILE A 212 11.02 -20.86 -4.98
CA ILE A 212 11.61 -21.37 -6.23
C ILE A 212 11.42 -20.39 -7.38
N GLU A 213 10.29 -19.70 -7.45
CA GLU A 213 10.09 -18.64 -8.45
C GLU A 213 11.10 -17.50 -8.27
N LYS A 214 11.30 -17.05 -7.04
CA LYS A 214 12.35 -16.05 -6.74
C LYS A 214 13.75 -16.57 -7.01
N ALA A 215 14.04 -17.84 -6.74
CA ALA A 215 15.31 -18.47 -7.10
C ALA A 215 15.56 -18.46 -8.62
N CYS A 216 14.54 -18.72 -9.42
CA CYS A 216 14.64 -18.63 -10.87
C CYS A 216 14.99 -17.23 -11.37
N GLN A 217 14.39 -16.19 -10.75
CA GLN A 217 14.71 -14.79 -11.07
C GLN A 217 16.17 -14.46 -10.71
N MET A 218 16.62 -14.85 -9.52
CA MET A 218 17.98 -14.61 -9.05
C MET A 218 19.04 -15.34 -9.89
N LEU A 219 18.74 -16.58 -10.32
CA LEU A 219 19.62 -17.38 -11.19
C LEU A 219 19.85 -16.75 -12.57
N VAL A 220 18.94 -15.89 -13.03
CA VAL A 220 19.04 -15.23 -14.35
C VAL A 220 19.69 -13.85 -14.24
N SER A 221 19.45 -13.14 -13.16
CA SER A 221 19.83 -11.72 -12.99
C SER A 221 21.10 -11.50 -12.17
N ASP A 222 21.50 -12.46 -11.34
CA ASP A 222 22.56 -12.25 -10.35
C ASP A 222 23.67 -13.32 -10.48
N ASP A 223 24.93 -12.90 -10.34
CA ASP A 223 26.12 -13.78 -10.23
C ASP A 223 26.25 -14.41 -8.81
N MET A 224 25.12 -14.78 -8.20
CA MET A 224 25.09 -15.38 -6.85
C MET A 224 25.38 -16.89 -6.93
N ARG A 225 26.12 -17.38 -5.94
CA ARG A 225 26.30 -18.84 -5.77
C ARG A 225 24.99 -19.49 -5.33
N LEU A 226 24.75 -20.73 -5.76
CA LEU A 226 23.53 -21.48 -5.37
C LEU A 226 23.37 -21.62 -3.85
N GLN A 227 24.49 -21.69 -3.11
CA GLN A 227 24.46 -21.68 -1.65
C GLN A 227 23.89 -20.38 -1.13
N ASP A 228 24.37 -19.24 -1.63
CA ASP A 228 23.95 -17.91 -1.20
C ASP A 228 22.45 -17.66 -1.51
N ILE A 229 21.99 -18.11 -2.68
CA ILE A 229 20.56 -18.07 -3.06
C ILE A 229 19.72 -18.91 -2.11
N SER A 230 20.17 -20.16 -1.81
CA SER A 230 19.47 -21.06 -0.87
C SER A 230 19.37 -20.45 0.53
N ASP A 231 20.44 -19.86 1.02
CA ASP A 231 20.51 -19.25 2.35
C ASP A 231 19.68 -17.96 2.40
N PHE A 232 19.77 -17.11 1.38
CA PHE A 232 18.98 -15.89 1.25
C PHE A 232 17.47 -16.17 1.26
N LEU A 233 17.05 -17.19 0.50
CA LEU A 233 15.65 -17.61 0.44
C LEU A 233 15.20 -18.41 1.68
N GLY A 234 16.07 -18.62 2.66
CA GLY A 234 15.77 -19.27 3.92
C GLY A 234 15.38 -20.76 3.77
N PHE A 235 16.00 -21.49 2.85
CA PHE A 235 15.89 -22.95 2.81
C PHE A 235 16.68 -23.57 3.97
N TYR A 236 16.23 -24.73 4.45
CA TYR A 236 16.88 -25.42 5.56
C TYR A 236 18.29 -25.92 5.20
N SER A 237 18.50 -26.31 3.94
CA SER A 237 19.77 -26.77 3.43
C SER A 237 19.80 -26.70 1.91
N LEU A 238 21.00 -26.62 1.34
CA LEU A 238 21.21 -26.68 -0.08
C LEU A 238 20.66 -27.96 -0.73
N PRO A 239 20.84 -29.18 -0.16
CA PRO A 239 20.20 -30.38 -0.69
C PRO A 239 18.68 -30.31 -0.74
N TYR A 240 18.04 -29.71 0.27
CA TYR A 240 16.59 -29.53 0.28
C TYR A 240 16.14 -28.54 -0.81
N PHE A 241 16.88 -27.45 -0.99
CA PHE A 241 16.65 -26.50 -2.11
C PHE A 241 16.72 -27.22 -3.46
N TYR A 242 17.77 -28.01 -3.72
CA TYR A 242 17.91 -28.78 -4.97
C TYR A 242 16.74 -29.74 -5.20
N LYS A 243 16.31 -30.46 -4.15
CA LYS A 243 15.16 -31.38 -4.20
C LYS A 243 13.90 -30.64 -4.64
N ILE A 244 13.53 -29.56 -3.93
CA ILE A 244 12.31 -28.80 -4.20
C ILE A 244 12.37 -28.11 -5.57
N PHE A 245 13.53 -27.55 -5.96
CA PHE A 245 13.71 -26.94 -7.27
C PHE A 245 13.47 -27.96 -8.39
N LYS A 246 14.07 -29.16 -8.29
CA LYS A 246 13.89 -30.23 -9.27
C LYS A 246 12.46 -30.75 -9.32
N GLU A 247 11.80 -30.90 -8.17
CA GLU A 247 10.38 -31.29 -8.09
C GLU A 247 9.47 -30.30 -8.82
N GLN A 248 9.74 -29.01 -8.73
CA GLN A 248 8.88 -27.98 -9.33
C GLN A 248 9.23 -27.62 -10.78
N LYS A 249 10.51 -27.62 -11.14
CA LYS A 249 10.99 -27.20 -12.47
C LYS A 249 11.39 -28.38 -13.38
N GLY A 250 11.39 -29.60 -12.86
CA GLY A 250 11.78 -30.81 -13.59
C GLY A 250 13.29 -30.96 -13.81
N ILE A 251 14.08 -29.93 -13.58
CA ILE A 251 15.53 -29.85 -13.79
C ILE A 251 16.23 -29.26 -12.56
N THR A 252 17.54 -29.49 -12.45
CA THR A 252 18.32 -28.93 -11.33
C THR A 252 18.57 -27.42 -11.50
N PRO A 253 18.85 -26.67 -10.42
CA PRO A 253 19.20 -25.25 -10.50
C PRO A 253 20.35 -24.96 -11.47
N ASN A 254 21.40 -25.78 -11.46
CA ASN A 254 22.53 -25.68 -12.40
C ASN A 254 22.14 -25.88 -13.86
N GLN A 255 21.24 -26.82 -14.13
CA GLN A 255 20.71 -27.03 -15.48
C GLN A 255 19.84 -25.86 -15.92
N TYR A 256 19.01 -25.35 -15.03
CA TYR A 256 18.17 -24.18 -15.29
C TYR A 256 19.04 -22.94 -15.65
N TYR A 257 20.05 -22.64 -14.86
CA TYR A 257 21.01 -21.56 -15.13
C TYR A 257 21.64 -21.69 -16.50
N ARG A 258 22.17 -22.87 -16.86
CA ARG A 258 22.81 -23.12 -18.17
C ARG A 258 21.86 -22.95 -19.35
N LEU A 259 20.60 -23.28 -19.18
CA LEU A 259 19.60 -23.17 -20.25
C LEU A 259 19.15 -21.70 -20.46
N THR A 260 19.08 -20.93 -19.38
CA THR A 260 18.66 -19.51 -19.45
C THR A 260 19.79 -18.62 -19.94
N THR A 261 21.02 -18.81 -19.48
CA THR A 261 22.20 -18.03 -19.93
C THR A 261 22.59 -18.30 -21.39
N LYS A 262 22.35 -19.51 -21.93
CA LYS A 262 22.56 -19.80 -23.35
C LYS A 262 21.55 -19.12 -24.28
N LYS A 263 20.35 -18.80 -23.82
CA LYS A 263 19.35 -18.06 -24.62
C LYS A 263 19.73 -16.58 -24.79
N THR A 264 20.32 -15.97 -23.79
CA THR A 264 20.68 -14.54 -23.79
C THR A 264 21.94 -14.23 -24.65
N GLN A 265 22.73 -15.26 -25.01
CA GLN A 265 23.92 -15.10 -25.87
C GLN A 265 23.64 -15.31 -27.37
N ASN A 266 22.44 -15.72 -27.73
CA ASN A 266 22.02 -16.00 -29.11
C ASN A 266 20.96 -15.03 -29.66
N GLU A 267 20.63 -13.96 -28.90
CA GLU A 267 19.89 -12.79 -29.34
C GLU A 267 20.82 -11.56 -29.41
#